data_680b75a71e63dfac9639a35f47032096
#
_entry.id   680b75a71e63dfac9639a35f47032096
#
_cell.length_a   1.000
_cell.length_b   1.000
_cell.length_c   1.000
_cell.angle_alpha   90.00
_cell.angle_beta   90.00
_cell.angle_gamma   90.00
#
_symmetry.space_group_name_H-M   'P 1'
#
loop_
_entity.id
_entity.type
_entity.pdbx_description
1 polymer ?
#
loop_
_entity_poly.entity_id
_entity_poly.type
_entity_poly.pdbx_seq_one_letter_code
_entity_poly.pdbx_strand_id
1 'polypeptide(L)'
;MRVVGEERRPKVFVVQRDEFVDLDDDLSQPLLTPHFLVLCVSSLFSALGFSSVIPTIARFVATDLNGGDLEVGIALGVFSFSAVLARPWIGRLGDRRGRRVLIAGGSFVTAAVLACHVFADTYGWLLVARLAMGAVQGAFFVGTVTLTTDLAPDHRRGEAASYFSVAIYGGMAFGPWLGEWVVSRWGFDGGFLVGALCMAIAAVVACWLPDFVGSNGPNMGSASDPERRRVLLYRTAVWPGIVLALGIMIFPALHGFMPKLMDERALGDAGPIYALYGLLVLALRLACSRLPDTLGTTKTAALALTGSAIGMFVMGSFVSRPGMFAGAAILAIGGSLLYPALMVAAVEGVPANERAQAMSTFTMFFELSGGIGGPVLGLVAWMSGTTVAAFFGASLIATAGLPVLLLWKRRNPAIT
;
A
#
# COMPACT_ATOMS: atom_id res chain seq x y z
N MET A 1 27.40 -48.38 32.94
CA MET A 1 27.71 -47.04 32.41
C MET A 1 27.58 -47.12 30.91
N ARG A 2 26.36 -46.81 30.38
CA ARG A 2 26.08 -46.84 28.93
C ARG A 2 26.24 -45.41 28.43
N VAL A 3 27.18 -45.20 27.53
CA VAL A 3 27.37 -43.99 26.76
C VAL A 3 26.29 -43.97 25.68
N VAL A 4 25.37 -43.02 25.78
CA VAL A 4 24.37 -42.74 24.73
C VAL A 4 25.09 -41.97 23.64
N GLY A 5 25.26 -42.62 22.48
CA GLY A 5 25.81 -41.94 21.29
C GLY A 5 24.82 -40.91 20.75
N GLU A 6 25.24 -39.66 20.62
CA GLU A 6 24.57 -38.62 19.85
C GLU A 6 24.52 -39.07 18.38
N GLU A 7 23.35 -39.43 17.90
CA GLU A 7 23.07 -39.58 16.46
C GLU A 7 23.22 -38.20 15.77
N ARG A 8 24.39 -37.98 15.18
CA ARG A 8 24.56 -36.85 14.24
C ARG A 8 23.68 -37.10 13.02
N ARG A 9 22.66 -36.27 12.81
CA ARG A 9 21.89 -36.28 11.57
C ARG A 9 22.83 -36.09 10.39
N PRO A 10 22.64 -36.80 9.25
CA PRO A 10 23.46 -36.60 8.06
C PRO A 10 23.29 -35.19 7.53
N LYS A 11 24.38 -34.44 7.37
CA LYS A 11 24.39 -33.13 6.72
C LYS A 11 24.07 -33.31 5.24
N VAL A 12 23.03 -32.63 4.77
CA VAL A 12 22.62 -32.64 3.37
C VAL A 12 23.31 -31.45 2.68
N PHE A 13 24.23 -31.76 1.76
CA PHE A 13 24.88 -30.75 0.92
C PHE A 13 24.29 -30.78 -0.48
N VAL A 14 24.01 -29.61 -1.04
CA VAL A 14 23.64 -29.43 -2.44
C VAL A 14 24.74 -28.63 -3.13
N VAL A 15 25.25 -29.16 -4.22
CA VAL A 15 26.26 -28.47 -5.05
C VAL A 15 25.54 -27.46 -5.94
N GLN A 16 25.69 -26.19 -5.64
CA GLN A 16 25.24 -25.10 -6.47
C GLN A 16 26.42 -24.24 -6.89
N ARG A 17 26.90 -24.45 -8.14
CA ARG A 17 28.03 -23.75 -8.76
C ARG A 17 29.26 -23.62 -7.88
N ASP A 18 29.95 -24.74 -7.69
CA ASP A 18 31.31 -24.83 -7.07
C ASP A 18 31.45 -24.44 -5.59
N GLU A 19 30.35 -24.14 -4.86
CA GLU A 19 30.37 -24.00 -3.41
C GLU A 19 29.41 -25.01 -2.75
N PHE A 20 29.95 -25.71 -1.71
CA PHE A 20 29.14 -26.57 -0.83
C PHE A 20 28.36 -25.68 0.13
N VAL A 21 27.05 -25.49 -0.08
CA VAL A 21 26.18 -24.80 0.86
C VAL A 21 25.68 -25.78 1.89
N ASP A 22 25.94 -25.53 3.16
CA ASP A 22 25.41 -26.30 4.28
C ASP A 22 23.95 -25.88 4.49
N LEU A 23 23.00 -26.70 4.06
CA LEU A 23 21.57 -26.41 4.15
C LEU A 23 21.08 -26.25 5.59
N ASP A 24 21.73 -26.88 6.57
CA ASP A 24 21.38 -26.77 7.98
C ASP A 24 21.73 -25.35 8.54
N ASP A 25 22.78 -24.71 8.04
CA ASP A 25 23.17 -23.36 8.41
C ASP A 25 22.23 -22.30 7.79
N ASP A 26 21.78 -22.52 6.56
CA ASP A 26 20.83 -21.60 5.88
C ASP A 26 19.44 -21.66 6.54
N LEU A 27 18.97 -22.85 6.94
CA LEU A 27 17.69 -23.03 7.63
C LEU A 27 17.67 -22.45 9.07
N SER A 28 18.83 -22.25 9.68
CA SER A 28 18.94 -21.74 11.05
C SER A 28 18.99 -20.20 11.15
N GLN A 29 19.14 -19.50 10.04
CA GLN A 29 19.27 -18.03 10.05
C GLN A 29 17.99 -17.34 10.56
N PRO A 30 18.09 -16.48 11.62
CA PRO A 30 16.93 -15.79 12.14
C PRO A 30 16.44 -14.72 11.15
N LEU A 31 15.15 -14.74 10.83
CA LEU A 31 14.53 -13.70 10.00
C LEU A 31 14.41 -12.35 10.72
N LEU A 32 14.05 -12.39 12.01
CA LEU A 32 13.86 -11.20 12.85
C LEU A 32 15.22 -10.66 13.33
N THR A 33 16.05 -10.23 12.39
CA THR A 33 17.30 -9.55 12.70
C THR A 33 17.04 -8.11 13.17
N PRO A 34 17.94 -7.47 13.92
CA PRO A 34 17.81 -6.05 14.30
C PRO A 34 17.57 -5.15 13.08
N HIS A 35 18.25 -5.38 11.96
CA HIS A 35 18.07 -4.59 10.73
C HIS A 35 16.67 -4.78 10.11
N PHE A 36 16.14 -6.01 10.13
CA PHE A 36 14.79 -6.28 9.65
C PHE A 36 13.72 -5.60 10.54
N LEU A 37 13.92 -5.60 11.86
CA LEU A 37 13.02 -4.88 12.79
C LEU A 37 13.09 -3.36 12.57
N VAL A 38 14.28 -2.79 12.38
CA VAL A 38 14.47 -1.38 12.02
C VAL A 38 13.73 -1.04 10.73
N LEU A 39 13.80 -1.91 9.71
CA LEU A 39 13.05 -1.73 8.46
C LEU A 39 11.53 -1.74 8.69
N CYS A 40 11.02 -2.68 9.48
CA CYS A 40 9.59 -2.75 9.82
C CYS A 40 9.12 -1.51 10.60
N VAL A 41 9.89 -1.03 11.58
CA VAL A 41 9.56 0.17 12.37
C VAL A 41 9.58 1.41 11.49
N SER A 42 10.62 1.60 10.67
CA SER A 42 10.67 2.71 9.71
C SER A 42 9.47 2.70 8.77
N SER A 43 9.10 1.51 8.27
CA SER A 43 7.97 1.34 7.36
C SER A 43 6.62 1.60 8.03
N LEU A 44 6.46 1.20 9.29
CA LEU A 44 5.27 1.49 10.10
C LEU A 44 5.06 2.99 10.25
N PHE A 45 6.11 3.72 10.67
CA PHE A 45 6.02 5.18 10.85
C PHE A 45 5.80 5.91 9.53
N SER A 46 6.45 5.48 8.45
CA SER A 46 6.23 6.06 7.12
C SER A 46 4.78 5.85 6.65
N ALA A 47 4.25 4.64 6.79
CA ALA A 47 2.87 4.33 6.42
C ALA A 47 1.86 5.09 7.29
N LEU A 48 2.13 5.20 8.59
CA LEU A 48 1.31 5.97 9.54
C LEU A 48 1.27 7.46 9.16
N GLY A 49 2.44 8.08 8.90
CA GLY A 49 2.53 9.48 8.51
C GLY A 49 1.90 9.76 7.15
N PHE A 50 2.12 8.89 6.17
CA PHE A 50 1.51 9.02 4.85
C PHE A 50 -0.02 8.97 4.91
N SER A 51 -0.57 7.96 5.60
CA SER A 51 -2.01 7.74 5.62
C SER A 51 -2.77 8.70 6.54
N SER A 52 -2.10 9.27 7.57
CA SER A 52 -2.71 10.29 8.44
C SER A 52 -3.06 11.58 7.70
N VAL A 53 -2.31 11.91 6.66
CA VAL A 53 -2.47 13.16 5.92
C VAL A 53 -3.58 13.06 4.86
N ILE A 54 -4.02 11.86 4.47
CA ILE A 54 -5.04 11.69 3.41
C ILE A 54 -6.38 12.35 3.80
N PRO A 55 -7.01 12.05 4.94
CA PRO A 55 -8.24 12.71 5.36
C PRO A 55 -8.01 14.20 5.68
N THR A 56 -6.86 14.54 6.25
CA THR A 56 -6.48 15.94 6.52
C THR A 56 -6.51 16.80 5.26
N ILE A 57 -5.91 16.33 4.15
CA ILE A 57 -5.91 17.04 2.87
C ILE A 57 -7.33 17.21 2.32
N ALA A 58 -8.14 16.16 2.37
CA ALA A 58 -9.50 16.21 1.86
C ALA A 58 -10.35 17.26 2.57
N ARG A 59 -10.28 17.29 3.91
CA ARG A 59 -10.98 18.30 4.73
C ARG A 59 -10.39 19.70 4.53
N PHE A 60 -9.09 19.84 4.51
CA PHE A 60 -8.41 21.12 4.29
C PHE A 60 -8.82 21.76 2.95
N VAL A 61 -8.87 20.98 1.86
CA VAL A 61 -9.36 21.47 0.56
C VAL A 61 -10.81 21.90 0.66
N ALA A 62 -11.66 21.11 1.33
CA ALA A 62 -13.10 21.40 1.41
C ALA A 62 -13.45 22.60 2.30
N THR A 63 -12.70 22.82 3.40
CA THR A 63 -13.01 23.85 4.40
C THR A 63 -12.18 25.11 4.25
N ASP A 64 -10.84 24.99 4.31
CA ASP A 64 -9.94 26.16 4.34
C ASP A 64 -9.71 26.74 2.95
N LEU A 65 -9.61 25.87 1.93
CA LEU A 65 -9.44 26.31 0.54
C LEU A 65 -10.76 26.48 -0.21
N ASN A 66 -11.90 26.20 0.44
CA ASN A 66 -13.26 26.29 -0.15
C ASN A 66 -13.39 25.51 -1.48
N GLY A 67 -12.65 24.40 -1.62
CA GLY A 67 -12.67 23.57 -2.81
C GLY A 67 -13.89 22.64 -2.85
N GLY A 68 -14.39 22.38 -4.06
CA GLY A 68 -15.47 21.42 -4.28
C GLY A 68 -14.98 19.96 -4.27
N ASP A 69 -15.90 19.04 -4.56
CA ASP A 69 -15.61 17.60 -4.58
C ASP A 69 -14.58 17.22 -5.64
N LEU A 70 -14.57 17.91 -6.78
CA LEU A 70 -13.60 17.67 -7.85
C LEU A 70 -12.19 18.06 -7.40
N GLU A 71 -12.03 19.22 -6.74
CA GLU A 71 -10.76 19.70 -6.20
C GLU A 71 -10.22 18.73 -5.13
N VAL A 72 -11.08 18.25 -4.22
CA VAL A 72 -10.72 17.21 -3.26
C VAL A 72 -10.21 15.94 -3.97
N GLY A 73 -10.95 15.47 -4.97
CA GLY A 73 -10.57 14.29 -5.74
C GLY A 73 -9.22 14.44 -6.46
N ILE A 74 -8.98 15.60 -7.09
CA ILE A 74 -7.71 15.91 -7.79
C ILE A 74 -6.55 15.99 -6.78
N ALA A 75 -6.72 16.65 -5.65
CA ALA A 75 -5.71 16.76 -4.61
C ALA A 75 -5.28 15.39 -4.07
N LEU A 76 -6.22 14.44 -3.96
CA LEU A 76 -5.92 13.05 -3.57
C LEU A 76 -5.19 12.28 -4.68
N GLY A 77 -5.56 12.48 -5.94
CA GLY A 77 -5.05 11.70 -7.06
C GLY A 77 -3.69 12.16 -7.59
N VAL A 78 -3.40 13.45 -7.57
CA VAL A 78 -2.20 14.05 -8.19
C VAL A 78 -0.89 13.50 -7.62
N PHE A 79 -0.89 13.11 -6.36
CA PHE A 79 0.20 12.43 -5.69
C PHE A 79 0.65 11.16 -6.44
N SER A 80 -0.30 10.27 -6.77
CA SER A 80 0.01 8.99 -7.41
C SER A 80 0.56 9.17 -8.82
N PHE A 81 0.12 10.21 -9.52
CA PHE A 81 0.63 10.54 -10.85
C PHE A 81 2.12 10.84 -10.82
N SER A 82 2.57 11.70 -9.91
CA SER A 82 4.00 12.00 -9.76
C SER A 82 4.82 10.82 -9.24
N ALA A 83 4.25 9.98 -8.38
CA ALA A 83 4.91 8.76 -7.90
C ALA A 83 5.23 7.80 -9.04
N VAL A 84 4.28 7.57 -9.96
CA VAL A 84 4.48 6.72 -11.15
C VAL A 84 5.54 7.33 -12.08
N LEU A 85 5.46 8.63 -12.35
CA LEU A 85 6.41 9.31 -13.25
C LEU A 85 7.84 9.27 -12.68
N ALA A 86 8.03 9.44 -11.38
CA ALA A 86 9.35 9.49 -10.76
C ALA A 86 10.07 8.12 -10.69
N ARG A 87 9.35 7.00 -10.82
CA ARG A 87 9.91 5.63 -10.66
C ARG A 87 11.21 5.36 -11.44
N PRO A 88 11.37 5.73 -12.74
CA PRO A 88 12.58 5.42 -13.48
C PRO A 88 13.83 6.12 -12.91
N TRP A 89 13.67 7.33 -12.38
CA TRP A 89 14.78 8.08 -11.77
C TRP A 89 15.11 7.55 -10.37
N ILE A 90 14.09 7.19 -9.60
CA ILE A 90 14.21 6.58 -8.27
C ILE A 90 14.98 5.26 -8.36
N GLY A 91 14.62 4.37 -9.29
CA GLY A 91 15.33 3.11 -9.50
C GLY A 91 16.83 3.33 -9.76
N ARG A 92 17.17 4.26 -10.68
CA ARG A 92 18.57 4.60 -10.97
C ARG A 92 19.31 5.20 -9.77
N LEU A 93 18.62 5.98 -8.94
CA LEU A 93 19.22 6.55 -7.74
C LEU A 93 19.56 5.46 -6.72
N GLY A 94 18.65 4.49 -6.52
CA GLY A 94 18.86 3.34 -5.65
C GLY A 94 20.02 2.45 -6.07
N ASP A 95 20.15 2.21 -7.38
CA ASP A 95 21.27 1.42 -7.93
C ASP A 95 22.62 2.11 -7.71
N ARG A 96 22.66 3.45 -7.74
CA ARG A 96 23.89 4.23 -7.61
C ARG A 96 24.28 4.55 -6.17
N ARG A 97 23.29 4.85 -5.32
CA ARG A 97 23.52 5.38 -3.96
C ARG A 97 23.09 4.46 -2.84
N GLY A 98 22.57 3.28 -3.16
CA GLY A 98 22.13 2.27 -2.19
C GLY A 98 20.71 2.44 -1.68
N ARG A 99 20.20 1.39 -1.02
CA ARG A 99 18.81 1.31 -0.54
C ARG A 99 18.55 2.25 0.63
N ARG A 100 19.51 2.38 1.54
CA ARG A 100 19.41 3.26 2.71
C ARG A 100 19.16 4.71 2.32
N VAL A 101 19.82 5.22 1.28
CA VAL A 101 19.63 6.60 0.80
C VAL A 101 18.20 6.81 0.28
N LEU A 102 17.61 5.81 -0.39
CA LEU A 102 16.22 5.90 -0.83
C LEU A 102 15.25 5.93 0.35
N ILE A 103 15.48 5.09 1.36
CA ILE A 103 14.57 4.96 2.51
C ILE A 103 14.71 6.18 3.43
N ALA A 104 15.89 6.46 3.94
CA ALA A 104 16.13 7.55 4.86
C ALA A 104 15.97 8.93 4.19
N GLY A 105 16.58 9.12 3.02
CA GLY A 105 16.50 10.37 2.26
C GLY A 105 15.09 10.62 1.73
N GLY A 106 14.41 9.59 1.20
CA GLY A 106 13.03 9.67 0.77
C GLY A 106 12.09 10.08 1.90
N SER A 107 12.21 9.43 3.07
CA SER A 107 11.41 9.80 4.26
C SER A 107 11.71 11.22 4.74
N PHE A 108 12.98 11.61 4.77
CA PHE A 108 13.38 12.97 5.22
C PHE A 108 12.80 14.05 4.31
N VAL A 109 12.96 13.91 2.99
CA VAL A 109 12.39 14.88 2.03
C VAL A 109 10.86 14.86 2.08
N THR A 110 10.22 13.70 2.25
CA THR A 110 8.76 13.62 2.45
C THR A 110 8.34 14.34 3.72
N ALA A 111 9.08 14.22 4.83
CA ALA A 111 8.82 14.95 6.06
C ALA A 111 8.89 16.47 5.84
N ALA A 112 9.91 16.94 5.13
CA ALA A 112 10.07 18.37 4.81
C ALA A 112 8.92 18.87 3.92
N VAL A 113 8.53 18.10 2.87
CA VAL A 113 7.42 18.46 2.00
C VAL A 113 6.09 18.48 2.76
N LEU A 114 5.86 17.51 3.69
CA LEU A 114 4.67 17.53 4.55
C LEU A 114 4.65 18.73 5.48
N ALA A 115 5.79 19.10 6.08
CA ALA A 115 5.87 20.31 6.88
C ALA A 115 5.57 21.58 6.05
N CYS A 116 5.95 21.61 4.77
CA CYS A 116 5.62 22.72 3.87
C CYS A 116 4.12 22.85 3.53
N HIS A 117 3.30 21.82 3.78
CA HIS A 117 1.84 21.94 3.60
C HIS A 117 1.20 22.95 4.56
N VAL A 118 1.84 23.25 5.71
CA VAL A 118 1.41 24.32 6.63
C VAL A 118 1.38 25.70 5.95
N PHE A 119 2.17 25.90 4.90
CA PHE A 119 2.20 27.13 4.13
C PHE A 119 1.33 27.10 2.88
N ALA A 120 0.40 26.13 2.78
CA ALA A 120 -0.44 25.95 1.60
C ALA A 120 -1.68 26.86 1.62
N ASP A 121 -1.49 28.17 1.48
CA ASP A 121 -2.58 29.16 1.48
C ASP A 121 -3.44 29.13 0.19
N THR A 122 -3.03 28.39 -0.82
CA THR A 122 -3.73 28.27 -2.10
C THR A 122 -3.79 26.83 -2.58
N TYR A 123 -4.87 26.52 -3.31
CA TYR A 123 -5.03 25.20 -3.93
C TYR A 123 -3.87 24.83 -4.88
N GLY A 124 -3.37 25.81 -5.65
CA GLY A 124 -2.22 25.58 -6.54
C GLY A 124 -0.95 25.19 -5.79
N TRP A 125 -0.66 25.84 -4.67
CA TRP A 125 0.48 25.48 -3.81
C TRP A 125 0.33 24.07 -3.24
N LEU A 126 -0.87 23.72 -2.75
CA LEU A 126 -1.17 22.38 -2.27
C LEU A 126 -0.89 21.32 -3.34
N LEU A 127 -1.31 21.54 -4.59
CA LEU A 127 -1.06 20.60 -5.69
C LEU A 127 0.42 20.44 -5.98
N VAL A 128 1.21 21.51 -5.94
CA VAL A 128 2.68 21.44 -6.10
C VAL A 128 3.30 20.62 -4.98
N ALA A 129 2.90 20.85 -3.73
CA ALA A 129 3.38 20.08 -2.59
C ALA A 129 2.99 18.58 -2.70
N ARG A 130 1.78 18.28 -3.16
CA ARG A 130 1.30 16.92 -3.43
C ARG A 130 2.09 16.22 -4.54
N LEU A 131 2.41 16.91 -5.64
CA LEU A 131 3.27 16.40 -6.69
C LEU A 131 4.68 16.11 -6.16
N ALA A 132 5.26 17.03 -5.41
CA ALA A 132 6.57 16.84 -4.79
C ALA A 132 6.58 15.63 -3.84
N MET A 133 5.55 15.52 -2.99
CA MET A 133 5.39 14.41 -2.06
C MET A 133 5.32 13.06 -2.79
N GLY A 134 4.52 12.96 -3.87
CA GLY A 134 4.39 11.72 -4.62
C GLY A 134 5.69 11.27 -5.27
N ALA A 135 6.41 12.21 -5.89
CA ALA A 135 7.70 11.93 -6.51
C ALA A 135 8.72 11.35 -5.52
N VAL A 136 8.70 11.80 -4.26
CA VAL A 136 9.69 11.40 -3.23
C VAL A 136 9.26 10.15 -2.47
N GLN A 137 7.97 10.02 -2.15
CA GLN A 137 7.44 8.85 -1.42
C GLN A 137 7.66 7.54 -2.18
N GLY A 138 7.65 7.60 -3.52
CA GLY A 138 7.99 6.45 -4.35
C GLY A 138 9.39 5.90 -4.07
N ALA A 139 10.35 6.75 -3.69
CA ALA A 139 11.71 6.33 -3.34
C ALA A 139 11.72 5.46 -2.07
N PHE A 140 11.00 5.89 -1.04
CA PHE A 140 10.85 5.11 0.18
C PHE A 140 10.29 3.71 -0.11
N PHE A 141 9.18 3.65 -0.86
CA PHE A 141 8.51 2.38 -1.14
C PHE A 141 9.38 1.40 -1.94
N VAL A 142 10.04 1.88 -3.00
CA VAL A 142 10.98 1.05 -3.79
C VAL A 142 12.14 0.56 -2.93
N GLY A 143 12.72 1.45 -2.11
CA GLY A 143 13.84 1.11 -1.22
C GLY A 143 13.47 0.05 -0.20
N THR A 144 12.32 0.17 0.47
CA THR A 144 11.88 -0.75 1.53
C THR A 144 11.50 -2.12 1.00
N VAL A 145 10.76 -2.21 -0.10
CA VAL A 145 10.39 -3.48 -0.73
C VAL A 145 11.64 -4.24 -1.17
N THR A 146 12.61 -3.55 -1.79
CA THR A 146 13.86 -4.17 -2.20
C THR A 146 14.68 -4.65 -0.99
N LEU A 147 14.84 -3.79 0.02
CA LEU A 147 15.61 -4.14 1.22
C LEU A 147 14.96 -5.29 2.01
N THR A 148 13.62 -5.42 2.00
CA THR A 148 12.91 -6.55 2.60
C THR A 148 13.38 -7.88 1.99
N THR A 149 13.56 -7.93 0.68
CA THR A 149 14.06 -9.12 -0.02
C THR A 149 15.55 -9.34 0.16
N ASP A 150 16.34 -8.26 0.28
CA ASP A 150 17.79 -8.33 0.45
C ASP A 150 18.19 -8.81 1.86
N LEU A 151 17.38 -8.48 2.89
CA LEU A 151 17.60 -8.89 4.28
C LEU A 151 17.09 -10.29 4.61
N ALA A 152 16.23 -10.86 3.77
CA ALA A 152 15.60 -12.14 4.04
C ALA A 152 16.42 -13.30 3.44
N PRO A 153 16.63 -14.42 4.19
CA PRO A 153 17.13 -15.66 3.61
C PRO A 153 16.25 -16.10 2.44
N ASP A 154 16.84 -16.70 1.40
CA ASP A 154 16.15 -17.04 0.15
C ASP A 154 14.87 -17.87 0.36
N HIS A 155 14.93 -18.84 1.26
CA HIS A 155 13.83 -19.74 1.59
C HIS A 155 12.74 -19.08 2.48
N ARG A 156 12.99 -17.89 3.09
CA ARG A 156 12.07 -17.18 3.99
C ARG A 156 11.58 -15.83 3.46
N ARG A 157 11.83 -15.50 2.19
CA ARG A 157 11.40 -14.23 1.58
C ARG A 157 9.89 -13.98 1.66
N GLY A 158 9.08 -15.03 1.54
CA GLY A 158 7.63 -14.93 1.70
C GLY A 158 7.22 -14.56 3.12
N GLU A 159 7.89 -15.13 4.13
CA GLU A 159 7.66 -14.80 5.54
C GLU A 159 8.10 -13.36 5.85
N ALA A 160 9.24 -12.93 5.31
CA ALA A 160 9.72 -11.55 5.42
C ALA A 160 8.70 -10.55 4.84
N ALA A 161 8.20 -10.82 3.64
CA ALA A 161 7.18 -10.00 3.00
C ALA A 161 5.89 -9.93 3.84
N SER A 162 5.53 -11.00 4.54
CA SER A 162 4.36 -11.03 5.43
C SER A 162 4.56 -10.12 6.64
N TYR A 163 5.67 -10.20 7.35
CA TYR A 163 5.96 -9.31 8.49
C TYR A 163 6.08 -7.85 8.06
N PHE A 164 6.78 -7.57 6.96
CA PHE A 164 6.86 -6.24 6.38
C PHE A 164 5.47 -5.68 6.04
N SER A 165 4.59 -6.50 5.47
CA SER A 165 3.22 -6.12 5.16
C SER A 165 2.43 -5.73 6.40
N VAL A 166 2.59 -6.46 7.53
CA VAL A 166 1.93 -6.10 8.80
C VAL A 166 2.32 -4.70 9.26
N ALA A 167 3.60 -4.32 9.14
CA ALA A 167 4.07 -2.99 9.49
C ALA A 167 3.43 -1.90 8.60
N ILE A 168 3.45 -2.09 7.27
CA ILE A 168 2.86 -1.14 6.32
C ILE A 168 1.34 -1.01 6.53
N TYR A 169 0.62 -2.13 6.57
CA TYR A 169 -0.84 -2.09 6.72
C TYR A 169 -1.28 -1.64 8.11
N GLY A 170 -0.50 -1.94 9.15
CA GLY A 170 -0.72 -1.39 10.48
C GLY A 170 -0.65 0.14 10.49
N GLY A 171 0.38 0.71 9.86
CA GLY A 171 0.49 2.16 9.68
C GLY A 171 -0.66 2.75 8.87
N MET A 172 -1.02 2.12 7.73
CA MET A 172 -2.13 2.56 6.90
C MET A 172 -3.50 2.46 7.60
N ALA A 173 -3.67 1.48 8.48
CA ALA A 173 -4.92 1.28 9.20
C ALA A 173 -5.16 2.33 10.28
N PHE A 174 -4.12 2.69 11.03
CA PHE A 174 -4.22 3.62 12.15
C PHE A 174 -3.90 5.08 11.77
N GLY A 175 -3.24 5.32 10.65
CA GLY A 175 -2.88 6.67 10.22
C GLY A 175 -4.08 7.62 10.07
N PRO A 176 -5.15 7.26 9.35
CA PRO A 176 -6.32 8.13 9.20
C PRO A 176 -6.97 8.50 10.54
N TRP A 177 -7.03 7.55 11.47
CA TRP A 177 -7.49 7.83 12.84
C TRP A 177 -6.56 8.84 13.54
N LEU A 178 -5.25 8.67 13.44
CA LEU A 178 -4.26 9.60 14.02
C LEU A 178 -4.42 11.00 13.41
N GLY A 179 -4.55 11.10 12.10
CA GLY A 179 -4.75 12.37 11.39
C GLY A 179 -5.99 13.11 11.88
N GLU A 180 -7.14 12.45 11.89
CA GLU A 180 -8.40 13.02 12.38
C GLU A 180 -8.32 13.43 13.86
N TRP A 181 -7.72 12.58 14.70
CA TRP A 181 -7.55 12.86 16.13
C TRP A 181 -6.67 14.10 16.36
N VAL A 182 -5.63 14.30 15.56
CA VAL A 182 -4.75 15.47 15.65
C VAL A 182 -5.48 16.72 15.11
N VAL A 183 -6.10 16.61 13.93
CA VAL A 183 -6.83 17.73 13.32
C VAL A 183 -7.93 18.25 14.25
N SER A 184 -8.66 17.38 14.93
CA SER A 184 -9.72 17.78 15.87
C SER A 184 -9.23 18.58 17.09
N ARG A 185 -7.92 18.52 17.42
CA ARG A 185 -7.31 19.19 18.58
C ARG A 185 -6.43 20.38 18.22
N TRP A 186 -5.67 20.26 17.15
CA TRP A 186 -4.63 21.20 16.76
C TRP A 186 -4.80 21.76 15.34
N GLY A 187 -5.97 21.52 14.70
CA GLY A 187 -6.26 21.98 13.36
C GLY A 187 -5.42 21.28 12.27
N PHE A 188 -5.53 21.78 11.04
CA PHE A 188 -4.88 21.17 9.87
C PHE A 188 -3.37 21.23 9.93
N ASP A 189 -2.79 22.31 10.45
CA ASP A 189 -1.34 22.44 10.65
C ASP A 189 -0.81 21.31 11.53
N GLY A 190 -1.52 21.00 12.64
CA GLY A 190 -1.20 19.87 13.50
C GLY A 190 -1.25 18.54 12.73
N GLY A 191 -2.25 18.36 11.88
CA GLY A 191 -2.42 17.19 11.03
C GLY A 191 -1.25 17.00 10.04
N PHE A 192 -0.80 18.07 9.39
CA PHE A 192 0.38 18.03 8.51
C PHE A 192 1.68 17.78 9.29
N LEU A 193 1.85 18.44 10.43
CA LEU A 193 3.05 18.31 11.26
C LEU A 193 3.18 16.92 11.90
N VAL A 194 2.07 16.27 12.30
CA VAL A 194 2.15 14.90 12.81
C VAL A 194 2.54 13.91 11.70
N GLY A 195 2.03 14.09 10.48
CA GLY A 195 2.47 13.33 9.32
C GLY A 195 3.96 13.53 9.05
N ALA A 196 4.43 14.79 9.08
CA ALA A 196 5.85 15.14 8.94
C ALA A 196 6.72 14.53 10.05
N LEU A 197 6.25 14.56 11.30
CA LEU A 197 6.95 13.95 12.45
C LEU A 197 7.09 12.43 12.29
N CYS A 198 6.03 11.74 11.91
CA CYS A 198 6.09 10.29 11.64
C CYS A 198 7.10 9.98 10.52
N MET A 199 7.12 10.77 9.44
CA MET A 199 8.10 10.62 8.36
C MET A 199 9.53 10.93 8.82
N ALA A 200 9.72 11.92 9.68
CA ALA A 200 11.03 12.23 10.26
C ALA A 200 11.53 11.09 11.16
N ILE A 201 10.63 10.50 11.98
CA ILE A 201 10.96 9.31 12.78
C ILE A 201 11.35 8.16 11.85
N ALA A 202 10.58 7.91 10.78
CA ALA A 202 10.92 6.89 9.79
C ALA A 202 12.31 7.13 9.17
N ALA A 203 12.65 8.38 8.84
CA ALA A 203 13.95 8.75 8.29
C ALA A 203 15.10 8.51 9.30
N VAL A 204 14.93 8.93 10.54
CA VAL A 204 15.92 8.72 11.61
C VAL A 204 16.13 7.24 11.87
N VAL A 205 15.06 6.46 12.01
CA VAL A 205 15.13 5.01 12.19
C VAL A 205 15.82 4.35 11.00
N ALA A 206 15.54 4.79 9.77
CA ALA A 206 16.17 4.25 8.57
C ALA A 206 17.70 4.51 8.50
N CYS A 207 18.24 5.45 9.26
CA CYS A 207 19.68 5.67 9.31
C CYS A 207 20.48 4.49 9.90
N TRP A 208 19.84 3.62 10.69
CA TRP A 208 20.45 2.37 11.20
C TRP A 208 20.34 1.18 10.23
N LEU A 209 19.71 1.37 9.07
CA LEU A 209 19.68 0.31 8.06
C LEU A 209 21.06 0.14 7.42
N PRO A 210 21.43 -1.11 7.04
CA PRO A 210 22.66 -1.38 6.32
C PRO A 210 22.61 -0.76 4.92
N ASP A 211 23.76 -0.37 4.42
CA ASP A 211 23.88 0.19 3.07
C ASP A 211 24.26 -0.92 2.09
N PHE A 212 23.33 -1.35 1.28
CA PHE A 212 23.59 -2.26 0.17
C PHE A 212 23.75 -1.42 -1.11
N VAL A 213 24.99 -1.14 -1.46
CA VAL A 213 25.37 -0.53 -2.73
C VAL A 213 25.75 -1.62 -3.71
N GLY A 214 24.94 -1.82 -4.71
CA GLY A 214 25.24 -2.55 -5.95
C GLY A 214 25.72 -3.99 -5.86
N SER A 215 25.15 -4.83 -6.67
CA SER A 215 25.70 -6.04 -7.30
C SER A 215 25.37 -7.44 -6.79
N ASN A 216 24.88 -7.69 -5.60
CA ASN A 216 24.61 -9.08 -5.18
C ASN A 216 23.17 -9.42 -4.78
N GLY A 217 22.19 -8.55 -5.00
CA GLY A 217 20.79 -8.93 -4.91
C GLY A 217 20.31 -9.59 -6.20
N PRO A 218 19.37 -10.55 -6.14
CA PRO A 218 18.77 -11.11 -7.36
C PRO A 218 18.10 -9.96 -8.11
N ASN A 219 18.69 -9.63 -9.24
CA ASN A 219 18.33 -8.57 -10.18
C ASN A 219 16.82 -8.24 -10.24
N MET A 220 16.35 -7.25 -9.50
CA MET A 220 15.26 -6.43 -10.00
C MET A 220 15.88 -5.58 -11.14
N GLY A 221 15.84 -6.18 -12.36
CA GLY A 221 16.21 -5.59 -13.62
C GLY A 221 17.21 -4.45 -13.56
N SER A 222 18.49 -4.75 -13.43
CA SER A 222 19.55 -3.81 -13.78
C SER A 222 19.21 -3.22 -15.15
N ALA A 223 19.06 -1.89 -15.22
CA ALA A 223 18.74 -1.15 -16.44
C ALA A 223 19.87 -1.28 -17.50
N SER A 224 20.88 -2.09 -17.21
CA SER A 224 22.10 -2.27 -18.01
C SER A 224 22.18 -3.58 -18.79
N ASP A 225 21.14 -4.45 -18.74
CA ASP A 225 21.11 -5.62 -19.65
C ASP A 225 20.39 -5.23 -20.95
N PRO A 226 21.13 -5.01 -22.07
CA PRO A 226 20.55 -4.58 -23.34
C PRO A 226 19.66 -5.64 -23.99
N GLU A 227 19.81 -6.92 -23.62
CA GLU A 227 19.08 -8.05 -24.22
C GLU A 227 17.76 -8.37 -23.50
N ARG A 228 17.54 -7.88 -22.26
CA ARG A 228 16.23 -8.00 -21.64
C ARG A 228 15.26 -7.05 -22.35
N ARG A 229 14.43 -7.56 -23.23
CA ARG A 229 13.26 -6.86 -23.76
C ARG A 229 12.52 -6.26 -22.57
N ARG A 230 12.55 -4.94 -22.45
CA ARG A 230 11.75 -4.19 -21.45
C ARG A 230 10.28 -4.36 -21.80
N VAL A 231 9.69 -5.44 -21.35
CA VAL A 231 8.24 -5.61 -21.44
C VAL A 231 7.66 -4.62 -20.41
N LEU A 232 7.07 -3.53 -20.90
CA LEU A 232 6.45 -2.49 -20.07
C LEU A 232 5.37 -3.06 -19.14
N LEU A 233 4.66 -4.10 -19.60
CA LEU A 233 3.59 -4.76 -18.87
C LEU A 233 3.74 -6.27 -18.96
N TYR A 234 3.87 -6.94 -17.81
CA TYR A 234 3.91 -8.39 -17.76
C TYR A 234 2.47 -8.97 -17.87
N ARG A 235 2.22 -9.70 -18.94
CA ARG A 235 0.87 -10.09 -19.40
C ARG A 235 0.03 -10.81 -18.32
N THR A 236 0.63 -11.68 -17.51
CA THR A 236 -0.09 -12.43 -16.44
C THR A 236 -0.56 -11.53 -15.31
N ALA A 237 0.19 -10.45 -15.01
CA ALA A 237 -0.13 -9.52 -13.94
C ALA A 237 -1.15 -8.42 -14.35
N VAL A 238 -1.46 -8.27 -15.65
CA VAL A 238 -2.37 -7.21 -16.13
C VAL A 238 -3.80 -7.41 -15.61
N TRP A 239 -4.36 -8.63 -15.75
CA TRP A 239 -5.73 -8.89 -15.31
C TRP A 239 -5.91 -8.78 -13.79
N PRO A 240 -5.04 -9.44 -12.96
CA PRO A 240 -5.05 -9.22 -11.51
C PRO A 240 -4.87 -7.74 -11.14
N GLY A 241 -4.01 -7.03 -11.89
CA GLY A 241 -3.79 -5.60 -11.70
C GLY A 241 -5.02 -4.75 -11.97
N ILE A 242 -5.77 -5.00 -13.06
CA ILE A 242 -7.03 -4.29 -13.37
C ILE A 242 -8.07 -4.55 -12.28
N VAL A 243 -8.24 -5.79 -11.84
CA VAL A 243 -9.19 -6.14 -10.76
C VAL A 243 -8.78 -5.43 -9.46
N LEU A 244 -7.47 -5.41 -9.15
CA LEU A 244 -6.95 -4.68 -8.01
C LEU A 244 -7.25 -3.18 -8.12
N ALA A 245 -7.01 -2.58 -9.29
CA ALA A 245 -7.25 -1.16 -9.52
C ALA A 245 -8.70 -0.79 -9.22
N LEU A 246 -9.66 -1.56 -9.75
CA LEU A 246 -11.08 -1.33 -9.50
C LEU A 246 -11.45 -1.46 -8.01
N GLY A 247 -10.83 -2.39 -7.28
CA GLY A 247 -11.08 -2.54 -5.86
C GLY A 247 -10.38 -1.50 -4.98
N ILE A 248 -9.29 -0.88 -5.44
CA ILE A 248 -8.54 0.15 -4.70
C ILE A 248 -9.06 1.57 -5.01
N MET A 249 -9.61 1.81 -6.21
CA MET A 249 -10.21 3.11 -6.58
C MET A 249 -11.31 3.59 -5.63
N ILE A 250 -11.82 2.72 -4.76
CA ILE A 250 -12.83 3.07 -3.75
C ILE A 250 -12.24 3.78 -2.52
N PHE A 251 -10.93 3.65 -2.26
CA PHE A 251 -10.31 4.21 -1.06
C PHE A 251 -10.45 5.75 -0.91
N PRO A 252 -10.41 6.57 -1.96
CA PRO A 252 -10.72 7.98 -1.84
C PRO A 252 -12.11 8.27 -1.28
N ALA A 253 -13.13 7.41 -1.52
CA ALA A 253 -14.43 7.58 -0.88
C ALA A 253 -14.34 7.45 0.63
N LEU A 254 -13.65 6.40 1.13
CA LEU A 254 -13.46 6.21 2.56
C LEU A 254 -12.59 7.29 3.19
N HIS A 255 -11.38 7.51 2.65
CA HIS A 255 -10.37 8.33 3.34
C HIS A 255 -10.47 9.83 3.01
N GLY A 256 -11.04 10.18 1.84
CA GLY A 256 -11.17 11.56 1.39
C GLY A 256 -12.57 12.13 1.55
N PHE A 257 -13.60 11.42 1.07
CA PHE A 257 -14.96 11.96 1.04
C PHE A 257 -15.75 11.69 2.33
N MET A 258 -15.41 10.65 3.12
CA MET A 258 -16.13 10.36 4.37
C MET A 258 -16.02 11.48 5.40
N PRO A 259 -14.84 12.08 5.71
CA PRO A 259 -14.77 13.19 6.67
C PRO A 259 -15.62 14.37 6.22
N LYS A 260 -15.54 14.74 4.94
CA LYS A 260 -16.37 15.81 4.36
C LYS A 260 -17.85 15.51 4.52
N LEU A 261 -18.31 14.30 4.18
CA LEU A 261 -19.72 13.90 4.32
C LEU A 261 -20.18 13.94 5.78
N MET A 262 -19.32 13.53 6.71
CA MET A 262 -19.64 13.58 8.14
C MET A 262 -19.78 15.01 8.65
N ASP A 263 -18.93 15.94 8.19
CA ASP A 263 -19.03 17.36 8.49
C ASP A 263 -20.32 17.96 7.89
N GLU A 264 -20.62 17.72 6.61
CA GLU A 264 -21.83 18.19 5.92
C GLU A 264 -23.13 17.72 6.61
N ARG A 265 -23.11 16.56 7.24
CA ARG A 265 -24.27 15.93 7.88
C ARG A 265 -24.25 16.02 9.41
N ALA A 266 -23.29 16.73 9.99
CA ALA A 266 -23.10 16.86 11.43
C ALA A 266 -23.08 15.51 12.18
N LEU A 267 -22.45 14.48 11.59
CA LEU A 267 -22.38 13.14 12.13
C LEU A 267 -21.23 12.94 13.15
N GLY A 268 -20.45 13.99 13.41
CA GLY A 268 -19.33 14.00 14.32
C GLY A 268 -18.03 13.50 13.69
N ASP A 269 -17.04 13.16 14.51
CA ASP A 269 -15.67 12.80 14.10
C ASP A 269 -15.61 11.46 13.34
N ALA A 270 -14.86 11.42 12.23
CA ALA A 270 -14.58 10.23 11.42
C ALA A 270 -13.53 9.30 12.05
N GLY A 271 -12.71 9.80 12.98
CA GLY A 271 -11.62 9.06 13.60
C GLY A 271 -12.01 7.68 14.14
N PRO A 272 -13.08 7.55 14.96
CA PRO A 272 -13.52 6.25 15.47
C PRO A 272 -13.89 5.24 14.39
N ILE A 273 -14.39 5.70 13.23
CA ILE A 273 -14.75 4.82 12.09
C ILE A 273 -13.47 4.30 11.43
N TYR A 274 -12.47 5.15 11.27
CA TYR A 274 -11.15 4.72 10.79
C TYR A 274 -10.47 3.75 11.73
N ALA A 275 -10.56 3.99 13.05
CA ALA A 275 -10.01 3.07 14.06
C ALA A 275 -10.66 1.69 13.96
N LEU A 276 -12.00 1.63 13.85
CA LEU A 276 -12.72 0.37 13.65
C LEU A 276 -12.30 -0.31 12.34
N TYR A 277 -12.30 0.43 11.23
CA TYR A 277 -11.90 -0.10 9.92
C TYR A 277 -10.50 -0.68 9.96
N GLY A 278 -9.53 0.08 10.48
CA GLY A 278 -8.14 -0.34 10.58
C GLY A 278 -7.95 -1.58 11.46
N LEU A 279 -8.60 -1.61 12.63
CA LEU A 279 -8.58 -2.76 13.54
C LEU A 279 -9.14 -4.01 12.86
N LEU A 280 -10.29 -3.89 12.19
CA LEU A 280 -10.92 -5.02 11.50
C LEU A 280 -10.10 -5.49 10.30
N VAL A 281 -9.52 -4.57 9.51
CA VAL A 281 -8.61 -4.95 8.40
C VAL A 281 -7.43 -5.76 8.93
N LEU A 282 -6.79 -5.31 10.02
CA LEU A 282 -5.67 -6.02 10.63
C LEU A 282 -6.09 -7.37 11.20
N ALA A 283 -7.19 -7.41 11.96
CA ALA A 283 -7.72 -8.65 12.55
C ALA A 283 -8.10 -9.68 11.48
N LEU A 284 -8.84 -9.26 10.44
CA LEU A 284 -9.23 -10.14 9.33
C LEU A 284 -8.01 -10.61 8.54
N ARG A 285 -7.00 -9.73 8.34
CA ARG A 285 -5.78 -10.10 7.63
C ARG A 285 -5.00 -11.20 8.36
N LEU A 286 -4.93 -11.13 9.70
CA LEU A 286 -4.28 -12.14 10.52
C LEU A 286 -5.11 -13.43 10.59
N ALA A 287 -6.42 -13.32 10.82
CA ALA A 287 -7.31 -14.47 10.95
C ALA A 287 -7.53 -15.20 9.62
N CYS A 288 -7.63 -14.46 8.51
CA CYS A 288 -7.98 -14.97 7.19
C CYS A 288 -6.78 -15.06 6.23
N SER A 289 -5.55 -15.03 6.73
CA SER A 289 -4.32 -15.07 5.92
C SER A 289 -4.25 -16.28 4.98
N ARG A 290 -4.81 -17.42 5.38
CA ARG A 290 -4.86 -18.67 4.60
C ARG A 290 -6.08 -18.79 3.67
N LEU A 291 -6.94 -17.79 3.65
CA LEU A 291 -8.19 -17.85 2.86
C LEU A 291 -7.94 -17.99 1.35
N PRO A 292 -6.97 -17.28 0.74
CA PRO A 292 -6.63 -17.49 -0.67
C PRO A 292 -6.19 -18.93 -0.98
N ASP A 293 -5.51 -19.59 -0.05
CA ASP A 293 -5.02 -20.97 -0.23
C ASP A 293 -6.16 -21.99 -0.11
N THR A 294 -7.15 -21.73 0.74
CA THR A 294 -8.27 -22.67 1.01
C THR A 294 -9.47 -22.51 0.08
N LEU A 295 -9.87 -21.28 -0.22
CA LEU A 295 -11.00 -20.96 -1.10
C LEU A 295 -10.60 -20.75 -2.56
N GLY A 296 -9.31 -20.56 -2.79
CA GLY A 296 -8.76 -20.14 -4.08
C GLY A 296 -8.82 -18.61 -4.29
N THR A 297 -7.91 -18.16 -5.12
CA THR A 297 -7.67 -16.72 -5.38
C THR A 297 -8.91 -16.00 -5.91
N THR A 298 -9.61 -16.62 -6.89
CA THR A 298 -10.77 -16.01 -7.55
C THR A 298 -11.94 -15.81 -6.60
N LYS A 299 -12.26 -16.80 -5.76
CA LYS A 299 -13.37 -16.69 -4.80
C LYS A 299 -13.05 -15.68 -3.70
N THR A 300 -11.80 -15.65 -3.23
CA THR A 300 -11.34 -14.68 -2.22
C THR A 300 -11.40 -13.25 -2.77
N ALA A 301 -10.96 -13.02 -4.01
CA ALA A 301 -11.08 -11.72 -4.67
C ALA A 301 -12.54 -11.31 -4.90
N ALA A 302 -13.43 -12.25 -5.27
CA ALA A 302 -14.86 -11.98 -5.42
C ALA A 302 -15.50 -11.58 -4.08
N LEU A 303 -15.19 -12.29 -2.99
CA LEU A 303 -15.65 -11.95 -1.64
C LEU A 303 -15.18 -10.55 -1.23
N ALA A 304 -13.90 -10.24 -1.51
CA ALA A 304 -13.32 -8.93 -1.23
C ALA A 304 -14.01 -7.79 -2.00
N LEU A 305 -14.22 -7.95 -3.31
CA LEU A 305 -14.93 -6.95 -4.14
C LEU A 305 -16.38 -6.78 -3.70
N THR A 306 -17.08 -7.90 -3.38
CA THR A 306 -18.45 -7.85 -2.89
C THR A 306 -18.54 -7.14 -1.55
N GLY A 307 -17.65 -7.44 -0.59
CA GLY A 307 -17.56 -6.73 0.68
C GLY A 307 -17.30 -5.24 0.49
N SER A 308 -16.40 -4.88 -0.43
CA SER A 308 -16.12 -3.49 -0.78
C SER A 308 -17.35 -2.79 -1.35
N ALA A 309 -18.04 -3.41 -2.31
CA ALA A 309 -19.23 -2.85 -2.95
C ALA A 309 -20.38 -2.65 -1.95
N ILE A 310 -20.65 -3.66 -1.12
CA ILE A 310 -21.71 -3.59 -0.10
C ILE A 310 -21.35 -2.56 0.96
N GLY A 311 -20.11 -2.52 1.45
CA GLY A 311 -19.67 -1.56 2.46
C GLY A 311 -19.87 -0.12 1.98
N MET A 312 -19.46 0.20 0.74
CA MET A 312 -19.65 1.53 0.14
C MET A 312 -21.13 1.84 -0.11
N PHE A 313 -21.91 0.86 -0.56
CA PHE A 313 -23.36 1.02 -0.74
C PHE A 313 -24.06 1.35 0.59
N VAL A 314 -23.71 0.64 1.67
CA VAL A 314 -24.26 0.88 3.01
C VAL A 314 -23.94 2.29 3.49
N MET A 315 -22.70 2.75 3.33
CA MET A 315 -22.31 4.12 3.69
C MET A 315 -23.11 5.18 2.91
N GLY A 316 -23.32 4.96 1.61
CA GLY A 316 -24.08 5.87 0.76
C GLY A 316 -25.58 5.86 1.07
N SER A 317 -26.14 4.70 1.43
CA SER A 317 -27.60 4.54 1.66
C SER A 317 -28.03 4.95 3.07
N PHE A 318 -27.19 4.65 4.08
CA PHE A 318 -27.47 4.94 5.48
C PHE A 318 -26.53 6.02 5.99
N VAL A 319 -26.78 7.27 5.59
CA VAL A 319 -25.99 8.45 5.97
C VAL A 319 -26.29 8.80 7.44
N SER A 320 -25.83 7.94 8.32
CA SER A 320 -25.95 8.04 9.77
C SER A 320 -24.70 7.49 10.42
N ARG A 321 -24.40 7.88 11.66
CA ARG A 321 -23.21 7.38 12.35
C ARG A 321 -23.17 5.84 12.42
N PRO A 322 -24.24 5.12 12.80
CA PRO A 322 -24.27 3.65 12.76
C PRO A 322 -24.08 3.08 11.35
N GLY A 323 -24.64 3.72 10.32
CA GLY A 323 -24.47 3.32 8.92
C GLY A 323 -23.03 3.40 8.45
N MET A 324 -22.30 4.47 8.85
CA MET A 324 -20.88 4.62 8.56
C MET A 324 -20.04 3.53 9.24
N PHE A 325 -20.32 3.20 10.50
CA PHE A 325 -19.65 2.11 11.22
C PHE A 325 -19.93 0.75 10.57
N ALA A 326 -21.19 0.46 10.24
CA ALA A 326 -21.57 -0.80 9.59
C ALA A 326 -20.93 -0.95 8.21
N GLY A 327 -20.96 0.12 7.41
CA GLY A 327 -20.34 0.12 6.08
C GLY A 327 -18.81 -0.07 6.15
N ALA A 328 -18.13 0.60 7.10
CA ALA A 328 -16.71 0.45 7.33
C ALA A 328 -16.33 -0.97 7.78
N ALA A 329 -17.13 -1.58 8.65
CA ALA A 329 -16.93 -2.96 9.09
C ALA A 329 -17.05 -3.97 7.93
N ILE A 330 -18.04 -3.80 7.07
CA ILE A 330 -18.21 -4.64 5.86
C ILE A 330 -17.07 -4.39 4.87
N LEU A 331 -16.69 -3.13 4.66
CA LEU A 331 -15.59 -2.73 3.78
C LEU A 331 -14.25 -3.35 4.19
N ALA A 332 -14.02 -3.56 5.49
CA ALA A 332 -12.79 -4.16 5.99
C ALA A 332 -12.51 -5.55 5.40
N ILE A 333 -13.54 -6.29 4.97
CA ILE A 333 -13.39 -7.57 4.25
C ILE A 333 -12.61 -7.34 2.95
N GLY A 334 -13.00 -6.32 2.18
CA GLY A 334 -12.33 -5.95 0.93
C GLY A 334 -10.88 -5.48 1.16
N GLY A 335 -10.70 -4.59 2.11
CA GLY A 335 -9.39 -4.02 2.45
C GLY A 335 -8.38 -5.06 2.96
N SER A 336 -8.85 -6.12 3.61
CA SER A 336 -7.97 -7.18 4.12
C SER A 336 -7.57 -8.23 3.08
N LEU A 337 -8.48 -8.63 2.19
CA LEU A 337 -8.35 -9.85 1.37
C LEU A 337 -7.95 -9.58 -0.09
N LEU A 338 -8.31 -8.43 -0.67
CA LEU A 338 -8.18 -8.19 -2.11
C LEU A 338 -6.73 -8.23 -2.59
N TYR A 339 -5.86 -7.44 -1.94
CA TYR A 339 -4.46 -7.33 -2.35
C TYR A 339 -3.71 -8.66 -2.24
N PRO A 340 -3.75 -9.40 -1.10
CA PRO A 340 -3.03 -10.67 -1.00
C PRO A 340 -3.52 -11.72 -2.00
N ALA A 341 -4.84 -11.82 -2.20
CA ALA A 341 -5.40 -12.77 -3.17
C ALA A 341 -4.90 -12.50 -4.59
N LEU A 342 -4.96 -11.26 -5.06
CA LEU A 342 -4.56 -10.89 -6.42
C LEU A 342 -3.04 -10.87 -6.60
N MET A 343 -2.26 -10.62 -5.54
CA MET A 343 -0.81 -10.70 -5.58
C MET A 343 -0.33 -12.13 -5.88
N VAL A 344 -0.92 -13.14 -5.24
CA VAL A 344 -0.61 -14.55 -5.53
C VAL A 344 -0.90 -14.85 -7.00
N ALA A 345 -2.06 -14.46 -7.50
CA ALA A 345 -2.44 -14.67 -8.90
C ALA A 345 -1.54 -13.95 -9.92
N ALA A 346 -1.01 -12.78 -9.57
CA ALA A 346 -0.13 -12.01 -10.46
C ALA A 346 1.21 -12.71 -10.73
N VAL A 347 1.66 -13.58 -9.81
CA VAL A 347 2.93 -14.30 -9.90
C VAL A 347 2.76 -15.81 -10.14
N GLU A 348 1.52 -16.30 -10.20
CA GLU A 348 1.23 -17.71 -10.45
C GLU A 348 1.69 -18.12 -11.84
N GLY A 349 2.45 -19.24 -11.93
CA GLY A 349 3.01 -19.71 -13.19
C GLY A 349 4.15 -18.87 -13.78
N VAL A 350 4.57 -17.80 -13.07
CA VAL A 350 5.66 -16.93 -13.52
C VAL A 350 7.01 -17.50 -13.08
N PRO A 351 8.00 -17.67 -14.00
CA PRO A 351 9.35 -18.08 -13.66
C PRO A 351 9.98 -17.20 -12.59
N ALA A 352 10.79 -17.77 -11.69
CA ALA A 352 11.35 -17.06 -10.54
C ALA A 352 12.12 -15.77 -10.93
N ASN A 353 12.84 -15.80 -12.06
CA ASN A 353 13.61 -14.66 -12.59
C ASN A 353 12.74 -13.53 -13.19
N GLU A 354 11.43 -13.77 -13.42
CA GLU A 354 10.49 -12.80 -14.01
C GLU A 354 9.44 -12.29 -13.00
N ARG A 355 9.35 -12.91 -11.81
CA ARG A 355 8.37 -12.54 -10.77
C ARG A 355 8.46 -11.08 -10.35
N ALA A 356 9.66 -10.52 -10.29
CA ALA A 356 9.87 -9.11 -9.97
C ALA A 356 9.21 -8.19 -11.01
N GLN A 357 9.25 -8.54 -12.30
CA GLN A 357 8.63 -7.77 -13.37
C GLN A 357 7.10 -7.88 -13.32
N ALA A 358 6.56 -9.08 -13.04
CA ALA A 358 5.13 -9.28 -12.84
C ALA A 358 4.62 -8.46 -11.65
N MET A 359 5.33 -8.47 -10.52
CA MET A 359 5.02 -7.66 -9.34
C MET A 359 5.11 -6.16 -9.61
N SER A 360 6.10 -5.71 -10.38
CA SER A 360 6.20 -4.30 -10.79
C SER A 360 4.99 -3.86 -11.59
N THR A 361 4.52 -4.69 -12.54
CA THR A 361 3.29 -4.43 -13.29
C THR A 361 2.07 -4.39 -12.37
N PHE A 362 1.93 -5.35 -11.46
CA PHE A 362 0.82 -5.43 -10.52
C PHE A 362 0.74 -4.19 -9.60
N THR A 363 1.88 -3.79 -9.03
CA THR A 363 1.94 -2.61 -8.15
C THR A 363 1.75 -1.29 -8.87
N MET A 364 2.04 -1.21 -10.19
CA MET A 364 1.73 -0.06 -11.01
C MET A 364 0.21 0.19 -11.09
N PHE A 365 -0.59 -0.86 -11.20
CA PHE A 365 -2.06 -0.74 -11.17
C PHE A 365 -2.56 -0.27 -9.81
N PHE A 366 -1.93 -0.69 -8.71
CA PHE A 366 -2.24 -0.18 -7.37
C PHE A 366 -2.05 1.34 -7.28
N GLU A 367 -0.92 1.86 -7.75
CA GLU A 367 -0.64 3.30 -7.72
C GLU A 367 -1.54 4.09 -8.69
N LEU A 368 -1.74 3.55 -9.90
CA LEU A 368 -2.62 4.18 -10.89
C LEU A 368 -4.06 4.31 -10.37
N SER A 369 -4.53 3.31 -9.60
CA SER A 369 -5.86 3.37 -8.99
C SER A 369 -6.00 4.51 -7.98
N GLY A 370 -4.97 4.77 -7.19
CA GLY A 370 -4.92 5.93 -6.29
C GLY A 370 -4.99 7.26 -7.04
N GLY A 371 -4.29 7.34 -8.18
CA GLY A 371 -4.27 8.52 -9.04
C GLY A 371 -5.59 8.81 -9.74
N ILE A 372 -6.30 7.79 -10.17
CA ILE A 372 -7.56 7.91 -10.93
C ILE A 372 -8.77 7.94 -10.00
N GLY A 373 -8.76 7.17 -8.91
CA GLY A 373 -9.91 7.00 -8.04
C GLY A 373 -10.40 8.31 -7.42
N GLY A 374 -9.48 9.15 -6.93
CA GLY A 374 -9.82 10.45 -6.37
C GLY A 374 -10.55 11.36 -7.36
N PRO A 375 -9.95 11.70 -8.52
CA PRO A 375 -10.58 12.53 -9.53
C PRO A 375 -11.90 11.97 -10.08
N VAL A 376 -12.00 10.65 -10.29
CA VAL A 376 -13.23 10.01 -10.79
C VAL A 376 -14.36 10.14 -9.77
N LEU A 377 -14.11 9.83 -8.50
CA LEU A 377 -15.13 9.93 -7.46
C LEU A 377 -15.47 11.39 -7.15
N GLY A 378 -14.48 12.29 -7.20
CA GLY A 378 -14.70 13.73 -7.09
C GLY A 378 -15.57 14.28 -8.23
N LEU A 379 -15.34 13.84 -9.47
CA LEU A 379 -16.16 14.19 -10.61
C LEU A 379 -17.61 13.69 -10.45
N VAL A 380 -17.80 12.45 -9.99
CA VAL A 380 -19.13 11.87 -9.73
C VAL A 380 -19.87 12.68 -8.66
N ALA A 381 -19.21 13.05 -7.56
CA ALA A 381 -19.79 13.86 -6.51
C ALA A 381 -20.14 15.27 -7.02
N TRP A 382 -19.23 15.90 -7.77
CA TRP A 382 -19.44 17.23 -8.35
C TRP A 382 -20.62 17.25 -9.34
N MET A 383 -20.69 16.30 -10.27
CA MET A 383 -21.77 16.20 -11.27
C MET A 383 -23.15 15.96 -10.63
N SER A 384 -23.20 15.20 -9.54
CA SER A 384 -24.46 14.89 -8.82
C SER A 384 -24.86 15.94 -7.80
N GLY A 385 -23.96 16.88 -7.45
CA GLY A 385 -24.19 17.88 -6.43
C GLY A 385 -24.23 17.34 -4.99
N THR A 386 -23.73 16.12 -4.76
CA THR A 386 -23.73 15.52 -3.42
C THR A 386 -22.52 14.60 -3.19
N THR A 387 -21.86 14.77 -2.05
CA THR A 387 -20.74 13.92 -1.62
C THR A 387 -21.14 12.44 -1.46
N VAL A 388 -22.41 12.17 -1.20
CA VAL A 388 -22.97 10.80 -1.10
C VAL A 388 -22.76 10.01 -2.39
N ALA A 389 -22.82 10.66 -3.54
CA ALA A 389 -22.64 10.00 -4.84
C ALA A 389 -21.26 9.39 -5.03
N ALA A 390 -20.22 9.90 -4.35
CA ALA A 390 -18.89 9.28 -4.37
C ALA A 390 -18.93 7.85 -3.79
N PHE A 391 -19.76 7.58 -2.78
CA PHE A 391 -19.90 6.24 -2.19
C PHE A 391 -20.65 5.28 -3.11
N PHE A 392 -21.70 5.74 -3.79
CA PHE A 392 -22.38 4.94 -4.81
C PHE A 392 -21.48 4.70 -6.02
N GLY A 393 -20.73 5.71 -6.45
CA GLY A 393 -19.71 5.56 -7.51
C GLY A 393 -18.64 4.53 -7.14
N ALA A 394 -18.14 4.57 -5.90
CA ALA A 394 -17.20 3.61 -5.38
C ALA A 394 -17.79 2.19 -5.34
N SER A 395 -19.05 2.04 -4.88
CA SER A 395 -19.78 0.77 -4.90
C SER A 395 -19.91 0.21 -6.32
N LEU A 396 -20.26 1.05 -7.29
CA LEU A 396 -20.38 0.66 -8.69
C LEU A 396 -19.02 0.22 -9.29
N ILE A 397 -17.95 0.94 -8.99
CA ILE A 397 -16.58 0.60 -9.43
C ILE A 397 -16.17 -0.76 -8.86
N ALA A 398 -16.37 -1.00 -7.55
CA ALA A 398 -16.07 -2.29 -6.95
C ALA A 398 -16.92 -3.42 -7.55
N THR A 399 -18.20 -3.17 -7.82
CA THR A 399 -19.11 -4.12 -8.50
C THR A 399 -18.63 -4.42 -9.91
N ALA A 400 -18.16 -3.41 -10.67
CA ALA A 400 -17.59 -3.61 -12.00
C ALA A 400 -16.31 -4.48 -11.99
N GLY A 401 -15.63 -4.59 -10.87
CA GLY A 401 -14.54 -5.54 -10.68
C GLY A 401 -14.95 -7.01 -10.77
N LEU A 402 -16.20 -7.36 -10.42
CA LEU A 402 -16.71 -8.73 -10.44
C LEU A 402 -16.81 -9.33 -11.87
N PRO A 403 -17.45 -8.68 -12.86
CA PRO A 403 -17.45 -9.19 -14.22
C PRO A 403 -16.06 -9.23 -14.84
N VAL A 404 -15.17 -8.28 -14.51
CA VAL A 404 -13.77 -8.31 -14.97
C VAL A 404 -13.05 -9.54 -14.39
N LEU A 405 -13.23 -9.84 -13.11
CA LEU A 405 -12.70 -11.03 -12.46
C LEU A 405 -13.23 -12.33 -13.11
N LEU A 406 -14.51 -12.39 -13.43
CA LEU A 406 -15.12 -13.54 -14.11
C LEU A 406 -14.61 -13.73 -15.54
N LEU A 407 -14.42 -12.64 -16.29
CA LEU A 407 -13.82 -12.68 -17.63
C LEU A 407 -12.38 -13.18 -17.56
N TRP A 408 -11.60 -12.72 -16.58
CA TRP A 408 -10.25 -13.23 -16.35
C TRP A 408 -10.23 -14.71 -16.05
N LYS A 409 -11.10 -15.19 -15.12
CA LYS A 409 -11.22 -16.62 -14.81
C LYS A 409 -11.55 -17.47 -16.05
N ARG A 410 -12.48 -17.01 -16.91
CA ARG A 410 -12.86 -17.73 -18.14
C ARG A 410 -11.67 -17.86 -19.11
N ARG A 411 -10.78 -16.88 -19.16
CA ARG A 411 -9.59 -16.90 -20.03
C ARG A 411 -8.44 -17.72 -19.46
N ASN A 412 -8.45 -18.00 -18.16
CA ASN A 412 -7.39 -18.72 -17.44
C ASN A 412 -8.01 -19.76 -16.50
N PRO A 413 -8.59 -20.86 -17.02
CA PRO A 413 -9.33 -21.85 -16.22
C PRO A 413 -8.45 -22.60 -15.20
N ALA A 414 -7.13 -22.56 -15.34
CA ALA A 414 -6.18 -23.16 -14.41
C ALA A 414 -6.03 -22.38 -13.09
N ILE A 415 -6.53 -21.14 -13.00
CA ILE A 415 -6.46 -20.31 -11.80
C ILE A 415 -7.73 -20.59 -10.97
N THR A 416 -7.62 -21.40 -9.95
CA THR A 416 -8.72 -21.77 -9.04
C THR A 416 -8.68 -20.98 -7.75
#